data_d606327ef8eee45c0c7dc3ad97dffc4a
#
_entry.id   d606327ef8eee45c0c7dc3ad97dffc4a
#
_cell.length_a   1.000
_cell.length_b   1.000
_cell.length_c   1.000
_cell.angle_alpha   90.00
_cell.angle_beta   90.00
_cell.angle_gamma   90.00
#
_symmetry.space_group_name_H-M   'P 1'
#
loop_
_entity.id
_entity.type
_entity.pdbx_description
1 polymer ?
#
loop_
_entity_poly.entity_id
_entity_poly.type
_entity_poly.pdbx_seq_one_letter_code
_entity_poly.pdbx_strand_id
1 'polypeptide(L)'
;MQAEITWLDDPEVFRVNQLPAHSDHPFYADEEECRRGNSSLCHSLNGMWQFCYSKNAGERPADFYREDFDTAGFDEIRVPGHIELAGYDKIQYINVMYPWEGQDYRRPAGTPSAENQRADLFSGAVYNPVGSYRRVFDLPENMKGK
;
A
#
# COMPACT_ATOMS: atom_id res chain seq x y z
N MET A 1 -7.40 14.68 7.83
CA MET A 1 -7.30 13.68 8.92
C MET A 1 -6.02 12.92 8.68
N GLN A 2 -5.15 12.82 9.66
CA GLN A 2 -3.88 12.10 9.55
C GLN A 2 -4.10 10.65 9.95
N ALA A 3 -3.50 9.70 9.21
CA ALA A 3 -3.59 8.29 9.55
C ALA A 3 -2.84 7.98 10.85
N GLU A 4 -3.46 7.22 11.72
CA GLU A 4 -2.89 6.78 12.98
C GLU A 4 -2.55 5.30 12.92
N ILE A 5 -1.41 4.91 13.52
CA ILE A 5 -0.95 3.52 13.50
C ILE A 5 -1.93 2.57 14.19
N THR A 6 -2.66 3.06 15.18
CA THR A 6 -3.68 2.32 15.93
C THR A 6 -4.86 1.85 15.06
N TRP A 7 -5.06 2.46 13.89
CA TRP A 7 -6.09 2.00 12.94
C TRP A 7 -5.85 0.57 12.45
N LEU A 8 -4.61 0.09 12.51
CA LEU A 8 -4.28 -1.29 12.16
C LEU A 8 -4.91 -2.33 13.10
N ASP A 9 -5.24 -1.92 14.32
CA ASP A 9 -5.81 -2.80 15.36
C ASP A 9 -7.33 -2.68 15.48
N ASP A 10 -7.93 -1.73 14.74
CA ASP A 10 -9.36 -1.44 14.79
C ASP A 10 -10.06 -1.90 13.50
N PRO A 11 -10.80 -3.02 13.53
CA PRO A 11 -11.50 -3.53 12.35
C PRO A 11 -12.64 -2.62 11.87
N GLU A 12 -13.09 -1.66 12.68
CA GLU A 12 -14.10 -0.69 12.30
C GLU A 12 -13.52 0.41 11.40
N VAL A 13 -12.19 0.63 11.45
CA VAL A 13 -11.47 1.60 10.60
C VAL A 13 -10.99 0.94 9.33
N PHE A 14 -11.88 0.60 8.43
CA PHE A 14 -11.55 -0.04 7.14
C PHE A 14 -11.71 0.92 5.95
N ARG A 15 -12.25 2.12 6.16
CA ARG A 15 -12.60 3.06 5.08
C ARG A 15 -12.41 4.51 5.54
N VAL A 16 -11.30 5.13 5.14
CA VAL A 16 -11.03 6.55 5.41
C VAL A 16 -10.67 7.23 4.10
N ASN A 17 -11.32 8.35 3.76
CA ASN A 17 -11.14 9.09 2.50
C ASN A 17 -11.33 8.24 1.25
N GLN A 18 -12.19 7.25 1.33
CA GLN A 18 -12.50 6.31 0.26
C GLN A 18 -13.93 6.54 -0.24
N LEU A 19 -14.10 6.56 -1.55
CA LEU A 19 -15.43 6.61 -2.14
C LEU A 19 -16.23 5.34 -1.76
N PRO A 20 -17.57 5.45 -1.67
CA PRO A 20 -18.43 4.29 -1.54
C PRO A 20 -18.15 3.28 -2.65
N ALA A 21 -18.33 1.99 -2.35
CA ALA A 21 -18.19 0.95 -3.35
C ALA A 21 -19.15 1.22 -4.53
N HIS A 22 -18.62 1.18 -5.74
CA HIS A 22 -19.35 1.44 -6.97
C HIS A 22 -18.79 0.58 -8.11
N SER A 23 -19.55 0.43 -9.17
CA SER A 23 -19.06 -0.19 -10.40
C SER A 23 -18.02 0.71 -11.05
N ASP A 24 -16.94 0.11 -11.53
CA ASP A 24 -15.93 0.81 -12.31
C ASP A 24 -16.11 0.49 -13.79
N HIS A 25 -16.04 1.53 -14.61
CA HIS A 25 -16.16 1.42 -16.06
C HIS A 25 -15.06 2.26 -16.72
N PRO A 26 -14.47 1.78 -17.82
CA PRO A 26 -13.59 2.62 -18.61
C PRO A 26 -14.42 3.75 -19.26
N PHE A 27 -13.92 4.97 -19.12
CA PHE A 27 -14.50 6.16 -19.76
C PHE A 27 -13.70 6.45 -21.03
N TYR A 28 -14.37 6.86 -22.09
CA TYR A 28 -13.77 7.23 -23.36
C TYR A 28 -14.21 8.64 -23.76
N ALA A 29 -13.33 9.38 -24.41
CA ALA A 29 -13.66 10.73 -24.87
C ALA A 29 -14.67 10.73 -26.01
N ASP A 30 -14.64 9.69 -26.87
CA ASP A 30 -15.54 9.50 -27.98
C ASP A 30 -15.73 8.02 -28.35
N GLU A 31 -16.60 7.77 -29.35
CA GLU A 31 -16.90 6.42 -29.85
C GLU A 31 -15.70 5.74 -30.50
N GLU A 32 -14.80 6.50 -31.08
CA GLU A 32 -13.62 5.93 -31.77
C GLU A 32 -12.63 5.37 -30.76
N GLU A 33 -12.37 6.07 -29.65
CA GLU A 33 -11.60 5.55 -28.53
C GLU A 33 -12.23 4.28 -27.95
N CYS A 34 -13.56 4.29 -27.79
CA CYS A 34 -14.30 3.12 -27.30
C CYS A 34 -14.10 1.90 -28.24
N ARG A 35 -14.21 2.09 -29.55
CA ARG A 35 -14.01 1.02 -30.53
C ARG A 35 -12.56 0.50 -30.54
N ARG A 36 -11.58 1.37 -30.32
CA ARG A 36 -10.16 1.00 -30.23
C ARG A 36 -9.80 0.36 -28.89
N GLY A 37 -10.64 0.52 -27.85
CA GLY A 37 -10.35 0.07 -26.49
C GLY A 37 -9.21 0.82 -25.81
N ASN A 38 -8.89 2.04 -26.26
CA ASN A 38 -7.82 2.87 -25.72
C ASN A 38 -8.34 4.25 -25.37
N SER A 39 -8.34 4.59 -24.08
CA SER A 39 -8.88 5.81 -23.55
C SER A 39 -7.82 6.88 -23.31
N SER A 40 -8.03 8.08 -23.85
CA SER A 40 -7.24 9.27 -23.50
C SER A 40 -7.50 9.78 -22.07
N LEU A 41 -8.57 9.31 -21.44
CA LEU A 41 -8.93 9.63 -20.06
C LEU A 41 -8.34 8.63 -19.04
N CYS A 42 -7.45 7.74 -19.47
CA CYS A 42 -6.73 6.81 -18.62
C CYS A 42 -5.22 7.14 -18.61
N HIS A 43 -4.69 7.50 -17.45
CA HIS A 43 -3.27 7.75 -17.24
C HIS A 43 -2.63 6.63 -16.44
N SER A 44 -1.68 5.92 -17.04
CA SER A 44 -0.98 4.82 -16.37
C SER A 44 0.06 5.33 -15.39
N LEU A 45 -0.04 4.89 -14.15
CA LEU A 45 0.97 5.10 -13.12
C LEU A 45 1.99 3.94 -13.03
N ASN A 46 1.98 3.02 -14.00
CA ASN A 46 2.98 1.96 -14.07
C ASN A 46 4.36 2.53 -14.33
N GLY A 47 5.40 1.89 -13.80
CA GLY A 47 6.79 2.31 -14.02
C GLY A 47 7.62 2.24 -12.75
N MET A 48 8.69 3.04 -12.70
CA MET A 48 9.55 3.13 -11.52
C MET A 48 8.96 4.08 -10.49
N TRP A 49 8.94 3.65 -9.23
CA TRP A 49 8.48 4.41 -8.08
C TRP A 49 9.58 4.48 -7.03
N GLN A 50 9.62 5.55 -6.28
CA GLN A 50 10.41 5.62 -5.05
C GLN A 50 9.79 4.69 -4.01
N PHE A 51 10.64 3.94 -3.30
CA PHE A 51 10.21 2.87 -2.42
C PHE A 51 11.05 2.82 -1.15
N CYS A 52 10.38 2.67 -0.02
CA CYS A 52 11.03 2.40 1.26
C CYS A 52 10.39 1.17 1.90
N TYR A 53 11.20 0.14 2.14
CA TYR A 53 10.81 -1.04 2.87
C TYR A 53 11.00 -0.84 4.37
N SER A 54 10.02 -1.24 5.17
CA SER A 54 10.08 -1.24 6.63
C SER A 54 9.65 -2.59 7.17
N LYS A 55 10.30 -3.08 8.24
CA LYS A 55 10.00 -4.38 8.84
C LYS A 55 8.63 -4.41 9.52
N ASN A 56 8.15 -3.27 9.93
CA ASN A 56 6.86 -3.10 10.60
C ASN A 56 6.33 -1.68 10.40
N ALA A 57 5.07 -1.48 10.77
CA ALA A 57 4.40 -0.21 10.60
C ALA A 57 5.00 0.93 11.46
N GLY A 58 5.60 0.61 12.60
CA GLY A 58 6.25 1.60 13.48
C GLY A 58 7.51 2.20 12.88
N GLU A 59 8.24 1.44 12.07
CA GLU A 59 9.48 1.87 11.41
C GLU A 59 9.25 2.60 10.07
N ARG A 60 8.01 2.62 9.56
CA ARG A 60 7.73 3.29 8.30
C ARG A 60 8.00 4.79 8.36
N PRO A 61 8.43 5.44 7.26
CA PRO A 61 8.51 6.90 7.21
C PRO A 61 7.10 7.50 7.25
N ALA A 62 6.70 8.03 8.42
CA ALA A 62 5.30 8.42 8.68
C ALA A 62 4.78 9.54 7.76
N ASP A 63 5.65 10.47 7.38
CA ASP A 63 5.29 11.67 6.61
C ASP A 63 5.75 11.62 5.14
N PHE A 64 6.04 10.44 4.60
CA PHE A 64 6.59 10.27 3.25
C PHE A 64 5.68 10.81 2.13
N TYR A 65 4.41 11.03 2.41
CA TYR A 65 3.41 11.59 1.49
C TYR A 65 3.53 13.12 1.32
N ARG A 66 4.26 13.80 2.19
CA ARG A 66 4.42 15.27 2.13
C ARG A 66 5.28 15.65 0.93
N GLU A 67 4.94 16.79 0.30
CA GLU A 67 5.70 17.28 -0.87
C GLU A 67 7.15 17.60 -0.55
N ASP A 68 7.40 18.12 0.66
CA ASP A 68 8.71 18.53 1.17
C ASP A 68 9.52 17.38 1.80
N PHE A 69 9.00 16.14 1.77
CA PHE A 69 9.69 14.99 2.35
C PHE A 69 10.93 14.60 1.53
N ASP A 70 12.08 14.48 2.19
CA ASP A 70 13.31 14.03 1.56
C ASP A 70 13.27 12.50 1.29
N THR A 71 13.29 12.15 0.02
CA THR A 71 13.29 10.76 -0.44
C THR A 71 14.69 10.27 -0.87
N ALA A 72 15.76 10.96 -0.55
CA ALA A 72 17.12 10.56 -0.94
C ALA A 72 17.53 9.17 -0.42
N GLY A 73 16.89 8.70 0.66
CA GLY A 73 17.09 7.36 1.21
C GLY A 73 16.13 6.30 0.66
N PHE A 74 15.28 6.63 -0.30
CA PHE A 74 14.37 5.66 -0.93
C PHE A 74 15.08 4.95 -2.08
N ASP A 75 14.76 3.69 -2.26
CA ASP A 75 15.12 2.90 -3.43
C ASP A 75 14.16 3.16 -4.59
N GLU A 76 14.43 2.53 -5.74
CA GLU A 76 13.51 2.46 -6.86
C GLU A 76 12.94 1.06 -7.03
N ILE A 77 11.63 0.96 -7.20
CA ILE A 77 10.95 -0.32 -7.46
C ILE A 77 10.02 -0.20 -8.67
N ARG A 78 9.94 -1.28 -9.45
CA ARG A 78 8.99 -1.36 -10.56
C ARG A 78 7.57 -1.65 -10.06
N VAL A 79 6.61 -0.86 -10.51
CA VAL A 79 5.17 -1.05 -10.25
C VAL A 79 4.44 -1.24 -11.59
N PRO A 80 3.60 -2.26 -11.77
CA PRO A 80 3.33 -3.34 -10.82
C PRO A 80 4.52 -4.29 -10.65
N GLY A 81 4.61 -4.91 -9.48
CA GLY A 81 5.65 -5.86 -9.13
C GLY A 81 5.45 -6.40 -7.72
N HIS A 82 6.24 -7.41 -7.35
CA HIS A 82 6.25 -7.99 -6.02
C HIS A 82 7.51 -7.54 -5.29
N ILE A 83 7.36 -7.07 -4.04
CA ILE A 83 8.48 -6.59 -3.23
C ILE A 83 9.48 -7.70 -2.92
N GLU A 84 9.00 -8.93 -2.77
CA GLU A 84 9.84 -10.11 -2.51
C GLU A 84 10.71 -10.45 -3.72
N LEU A 85 10.18 -10.32 -4.95
CA LEU A 85 10.95 -10.53 -6.18
C LEU A 85 11.94 -9.40 -6.45
N ALA A 86 11.70 -8.22 -5.89
CA ALA A 86 12.63 -7.10 -5.91
C ALA A 86 13.74 -7.21 -4.84
N GLY A 87 13.69 -8.26 -4.00
CA GLY A 87 14.75 -8.58 -3.03
C GLY A 87 14.56 -7.99 -1.63
N TYR A 88 13.39 -7.44 -1.31
CA TYR A 88 13.15 -6.77 -0.01
C TYR A 88 12.70 -7.71 1.10
N ASP A 89 12.09 -8.83 0.77
CA ASP A 89 11.65 -9.84 1.74
C ASP A 89 11.79 -11.23 1.15
N LYS A 90 11.40 -12.23 1.91
CA LYS A 90 11.40 -13.63 1.47
C LYS A 90 10.06 -13.99 0.88
N ILE A 91 10.10 -14.71 -0.24
CA ILE A 91 8.90 -15.32 -0.82
C ILE A 91 8.31 -16.28 0.20
N GLN A 92 7.05 -16.06 0.52
CA GLN A 92 6.28 -16.92 1.42
C GLN A 92 5.23 -17.66 0.59
N TYR A 93 5.41 -18.96 0.50
CA TYR A 93 4.43 -19.83 -0.11
C TYR A 93 3.66 -20.57 0.98
N ILE A 94 2.64 -19.92 1.52
CA ILE A 94 1.84 -20.51 2.58
C ILE A 94 0.38 -20.13 2.35
N ASN A 95 -0.43 -21.11 2.03
CA ASN A 95 -1.83 -20.89 1.62
C ASN A 95 -2.75 -20.32 2.72
N VAL A 96 -2.36 -20.41 3.98
CA VAL A 96 -3.22 -20.10 5.13
C VAL A 96 -2.48 -19.47 6.31
N MET A 97 -1.22 -19.07 6.14
CA MET A 97 -0.40 -18.53 7.24
C MET A 97 -0.06 -17.07 6.99
N TYR A 98 -0.04 -16.28 8.05
CA TYR A 98 0.45 -14.91 8.01
C TYR A 98 1.98 -14.85 7.94
N PRO A 99 2.59 -13.70 7.55
CA PRO A 99 4.05 -13.55 7.44
C PRO A 99 4.85 -13.96 8.66
N TRP A 100 4.27 -13.93 9.83
CA TRP A 100 4.90 -14.30 11.12
C TRP A 100 4.62 -15.74 11.56
N GLU A 101 3.67 -16.45 10.97
CA GLU A 101 3.35 -17.82 11.37
C GLU A 101 4.47 -18.79 11.01
N GLY A 102 4.69 -19.77 11.87
CA GLY A 102 5.83 -20.67 11.76
C GLY A 102 7.18 -20.06 12.12
N GLN A 103 7.18 -18.77 12.48
CA GLN A 103 8.37 -18.02 12.86
C GLN A 103 8.08 -17.33 14.20
N ASP A 104 8.32 -18.02 15.31
CA ASP A 104 7.97 -17.50 16.65
C ASP A 104 8.54 -16.10 16.94
N TYR A 105 9.75 -15.84 16.44
CA TYR A 105 10.39 -14.53 16.59
C TYR A 105 9.76 -13.41 15.75
N ARG A 106 8.91 -13.75 14.77
CA ARG A 106 8.18 -12.79 13.92
C ARG A 106 6.75 -12.57 14.39
N ARG A 107 6.25 -13.49 15.20
CA ARG A 107 4.86 -13.39 15.69
C ARG A 107 4.72 -12.15 16.54
N PRO A 108 3.68 -11.32 16.31
CA PRO A 108 3.36 -10.23 17.21
C PRO A 108 3.25 -10.74 18.64
N ALA A 109 3.86 -10.04 19.58
CA ALA A 109 3.78 -10.41 20.98
C ALA A 109 2.32 -10.43 21.42
N GLY A 110 1.86 -11.60 21.90
CA GLY A 110 0.49 -11.75 22.36
C GLY A 110 -0.55 -11.92 21.24
N THR A 111 -0.23 -12.75 20.22
CA THR A 111 -1.26 -13.21 19.27
C THR A 111 -2.54 -13.56 20.05
N PRO A 112 -3.74 -13.07 19.65
CA PRO A 112 -4.95 -13.26 20.42
C PRO A 112 -5.21 -14.74 20.68
N SER A 113 -5.22 -15.11 21.94
CA SER A 113 -5.90 -16.29 22.44
C SER A 113 -7.19 -15.82 23.12
N ALA A 114 -8.10 -16.72 23.41
CA ALA A 114 -9.31 -16.37 24.17
C ALA A 114 -8.99 -15.69 25.52
N GLU A 115 -7.74 -15.82 26.00
CA GLU A 115 -7.27 -15.32 27.29
C GLU A 115 -6.46 -14.01 27.16
N ASN A 116 -5.97 -13.65 25.95
CA ASN A 116 -5.10 -12.50 25.76
C ASN A 116 -5.49 -11.73 24.48
N GLN A 117 -6.48 -10.87 24.60
CA GLN A 117 -6.87 -9.93 23.56
C GLN A 117 -6.01 -8.66 23.68
N ARG A 118 -5.10 -8.48 22.77
CA ARG A 118 -4.25 -7.26 22.71
C ARG A 118 -4.77 -6.30 21.67
N ALA A 119 -4.88 -5.03 22.06
CA ALA A 119 -5.28 -3.95 21.17
C ALA A 119 -4.14 -3.47 20.24
N ASP A 120 -2.90 -3.89 20.49
CA ASP A 120 -1.71 -3.48 19.74
C ASP A 120 -1.15 -4.60 18.86
N LEU A 121 -1.99 -5.53 18.42
CA LEU A 121 -1.57 -6.75 17.74
C LEU A 121 -0.80 -6.48 16.42
N PHE A 122 -1.31 -5.57 15.61
CA PHE A 122 -0.71 -5.23 14.31
C PHE A 122 0.13 -3.96 14.39
N SER A 123 -0.31 -2.95 15.12
CA SER A 123 0.42 -1.70 15.31
C SER A 123 1.73 -1.89 16.06
N GLY A 124 1.76 -2.79 17.04
CA GLY A 124 2.93 -3.13 17.84
C GLY A 124 3.74 -4.34 17.35
N ALA A 125 3.41 -4.89 16.18
CA ALA A 125 4.09 -6.06 15.64
C ALA A 125 5.56 -5.76 15.33
N VAL A 126 6.47 -6.61 15.82
CA VAL A 126 7.92 -6.51 15.56
C VAL A 126 8.23 -6.80 14.08
N TYR A 127 7.45 -7.67 13.47
CA TYR A 127 7.55 -8.01 12.06
C TYR A 127 6.16 -8.05 11.42
N ASN A 128 5.87 -7.06 10.63
CA ASN A 128 4.70 -6.93 9.77
C ASN A 128 5.07 -5.96 8.64
N PRO A 129 5.71 -6.46 7.56
CA PRO A 129 6.35 -5.62 6.56
C PRO A 129 5.44 -4.60 5.91
N VAL A 130 5.99 -3.42 5.67
CA VAL A 130 5.31 -2.30 5.01
C VAL A 130 6.16 -1.75 3.89
N GLY A 131 5.58 -1.59 2.71
CA GLY A 131 6.17 -0.85 1.60
C GLY A 131 5.57 0.56 1.49
N SER A 132 6.41 1.57 1.59
CA SER A 132 6.02 2.96 1.34
C SER A 132 6.41 3.34 -0.09
N TYR A 133 5.40 3.61 -0.93
CA TYR A 133 5.58 3.92 -2.34
C TYR A 133 5.27 5.40 -2.59
N ARG A 134 6.12 6.06 -3.37
CA ARG A 134 5.93 7.44 -3.78
C ARG A 134 6.24 7.63 -5.25
N ARG A 135 5.38 8.38 -5.95
CA ARG A 135 5.59 8.80 -7.31
C ARG A 135 5.08 10.22 -7.51
N VAL A 136 5.86 11.03 -8.20
CA VAL A 136 5.45 12.34 -8.70
C VAL A 136 5.09 12.20 -10.16
N PHE A 137 3.99 12.78 -10.59
CA PHE A 137 3.54 12.81 -11.98
C PHE A 137 2.77 14.10 -12.28
N ASP A 138 2.78 14.50 -13.54
CA ASP A 138 1.96 15.61 -14.00
C ASP A 138 0.59 15.10 -14.47
N LEU A 139 -0.47 15.75 -13.98
CA LEU A 139 -1.82 15.43 -14.45
C LEU A 139 -1.98 15.90 -15.90
N PRO A 140 -2.34 15.01 -16.85
CA PRO A 140 -2.59 15.38 -18.23
C PRO A 140 -3.63 16.48 -18.37
N GLU A 141 -3.42 17.43 -19.32
CA GLU A 141 -4.30 18.59 -19.49
C GLU A 141 -5.77 18.21 -19.73
N ASN A 142 -6.01 17.16 -20.50
CA ASN A 142 -7.34 16.63 -20.80
C ASN A 142 -8.06 15.99 -19.61
N MET A 143 -7.35 15.80 -18.49
CA MET A 143 -7.91 15.25 -17.24
C MET A 143 -8.13 16.33 -16.18
N LYS A 144 -7.66 17.56 -16.41
CA LYS A 144 -7.88 18.66 -15.48
C LYS A 144 -9.35 19.06 -15.42
N GLY A 145 -9.91 19.11 -14.22
CA GLY A 145 -11.29 19.48 -13.98
C GLY A 145 -12.32 18.40 -14.33
N LYS A 146 -11.89 17.17 -14.48
CA LYS A 146 -12.77 16.00 -14.68
C LYS A 146 -13.12 15.33 -13.34
#